data_54bef327f6f45193e73678d4dd84677f
#
_entry.id   54bef327f6f45193e73678d4dd84677f
#
_cell.length_a   1.000
_cell.length_b   1.000
_cell.length_c   1.000
_cell.angle_alpha   90.00
_cell.angle_beta   90.00
_cell.angle_gamma   90.00
#
_symmetry.space_group_name_H-M   'P 1'
#
loop_
_entity.id
_entity.type
_entity.pdbx_description
1 polymer ?
#
loop_
_entity_poly.entity_id
_entity_poly.type
_entity_poly.pdbx_seq_one_letter_code
_entity_poly.pdbx_strand_id
1 'polypeptide(L)'
;MHMADALVAPAVAATMYVCSGGVAGFSVKKVRLESDPKKSPVMGVMGAFVFAAQMINFTIPGTGSSGHLCGGMMLTALLGPYAAFLTMIGVLLIQCLLFADGGLLALGCNIWNMAFYGCFLGYFLFWRPMMKKGMSRGKIAGASILGCVVTLQL
;
A
#
# COMPACT_ATOMS: atom_id res chain seq x y z
N MET A 1 12.49 0.37 -1.97
CA MET A 1 11.43 0.01 -2.94
C MET A 1 10.76 1.24 -3.57
N HIS A 2 10.96 2.43 -3.05
CA HIS A 2 10.47 3.66 -3.66
C HIS A 2 11.24 3.99 -4.94
N MET A 3 10.50 4.39 -5.97
CA MET A 3 11.11 4.89 -7.21
C MET A 3 11.59 6.32 -7.03
N ALA A 4 12.76 6.63 -7.58
CA ALA A 4 13.29 7.99 -7.63
C ALA A 4 12.73 8.74 -8.86
N ASP A 5 12.69 10.08 -8.80
CA ASP A 5 12.19 10.94 -9.89
C ASP A 5 12.93 10.73 -11.22
N ALA A 6 14.24 10.44 -11.15
CA ALA A 6 15.06 10.21 -12.32
C ALA A 6 14.64 8.98 -13.17
N LEU A 7 13.82 8.09 -12.59
CA LEU A 7 13.37 6.87 -13.27
C LEU A 7 12.01 7.03 -13.98
N VAL A 8 11.35 8.19 -13.82
CA VAL A 8 9.97 8.39 -14.30
C VAL A 8 9.89 9.54 -15.30
N ALA A 9 9.43 9.24 -16.50
CA ALA A 9 9.15 10.28 -17.49
C ALA A 9 7.95 11.14 -17.05
N PRO A 10 7.95 12.48 -17.28
CA PRO A 10 6.88 13.37 -16.85
C PRO A 10 5.47 12.97 -17.32
N ALA A 11 5.35 12.44 -18.54
CA ALA A 11 4.08 11.98 -19.06
C ALA A 11 3.54 10.75 -18.29
N VAL A 12 4.42 9.82 -17.91
CA VAL A 12 4.07 8.67 -17.08
C VAL A 12 3.68 9.13 -15.67
N ALA A 13 4.45 10.05 -15.09
CA ALA A 13 4.12 10.63 -13.79
C ALA A 13 2.71 11.23 -13.77
N ALA A 14 2.39 12.10 -14.75
CA ALA A 14 1.07 12.72 -14.85
C ALA A 14 -0.05 11.69 -14.96
N THR A 15 0.10 10.68 -15.82
CA THR A 15 -0.87 9.60 -15.98
C THR A 15 -1.09 8.84 -14.66
N MET A 16 -0.01 8.49 -13.97
CA MET A 16 -0.07 7.74 -12.70
C MET A 16 -0.69 8.57 -11.57
N TYR A 17 -0.45 9.88 -11.54
CA TYR A 17 -1.14 10.78 -10.62
C TYR A 17 -2.65 10.84 -10.86
N VAL A 18 -3.08 10.94 -12.12
CA VAL A 18 -4.51 10.94 -12.46
C VAL A 18 -5.16 9.60 -12.07
N CYS A 19 -4.53 8.49 -12.40
CA CYS A 19 -5.02 7.15 -12.04
C CYS A 19 -5.10 6.97 -10.51
N SER A 20 -4.03 7.31 -9.79
CA SER A 20 -3.99 7.20 -8.32
C SER A 20 -5.00 8.12 -7.66
N GLY A 21 -5.16 9.35 -8.15
CA GLY A 21 -6.16 10.30 -7.67
C GLY A 21 -7.59 9.83 -7.90
N GLY A 22 -7.88 9.23 -9.06
CA GLY A 22 -9.18 8.63 -9.36
C GLY A 22 -9.55 7.50 -8.41
N VAL A 23 -8.63 6.57 -8.16
CA VAL A 23 -8.82 5.45 -7.20
C VAL A 23 -8.94 5.99 -5.78
N ALA A 24 -8.16 7.02 -5.41
CA ALA A 24 -8.25 7.65 -4.10
C ALA A 24 -9.62 8.29 -3.87
N GLY A 25 -10.12 9.06 -4.83
CA GLY A 25 -11.46 9.67 -4.76
C GLY A 25 -12.57 8.64 -4.64
N PHE A 26 -12.50 7.55 -5.40
CA PHE A 26 -13.42 6.42 -5.27
C PHE A 26 -13.34 5.76 -3.90
N SER A 27 -12.13 5.57 -3.37
CA SER A 27 -11.91 4.97 -2.05
C SER A 27 -12.45 5.84 -0.92
N VAL A 28 -12.28 7.17 -0.99
CA VAL A 28 -12.88 8.13 -0.05
C VAL A 28 -14.39 8.01 -0.02
N LYS A 29 -15.03 7.94 -1.20
CA LYS A 29 -16.49 7.77 -1.29
C LYS A 29 -16.94 6.47 -0.62
N LYS A 30 -16.22 5.37 -0.84
CA LYS A 30 -16.53 4.06 -0.23
C LYS A 30 -16.38 4.08 1.29
N VAL A 31 -15.28 4.63 1.81
CA VAL A 31 -15.04 4.74 3.26
C VAL A 31 -16.08 5.62 3.94
N ARG A 32 -16.50 6.74 3.32
CA ARG A 32 -17.57 7.59 3.84
C ARG A 32 -18.93 6.87 3.91
N LEU A 33 -19.23 6.02 2.94
CA LEU A 33 -20.49 5.25 2.93
C LEU A 33 -20.52 4.16 4.03
N GLU A 34 -19.37 3.70 4.50
CA GLU A 34 -19.29 2.72 5.59
C GLU A 34 -19.57 3.34 6.98
N SER A 35 -19.44 4.67 7.13
CA SER A 35 -19.78 5.48 8.32
C SER A 35 -19.38 4.90 9.68
N ASP A 36 -18.27 4.18 9.77
CA ASP A 36 -17.75 3.65 11.02
C ASP A 36 -16.82 4.66 11.72
N PRO A 37 -17.24 5.28 12.84
CA PRO A 37 -16.45 6.30 13.53
C PRO A 37 -15.14 5.76 14.12
N LYS A 38 -15.05 4.45 14.36
CA LYS A 38 -13.83 3.80 14.89
C LYS A 38 -12.78 3.58 13.82
N LYS A 39 -13.15 3.62 12.56
CA LYS A 39 -12.26 3.32 11.43
C LYS A 39 -11.15 4.36 11.28
N SER A 40 -11.47 5.64 11.43
CA SER A 40 -10.50 6.73 11.29
C SER A 40 -9.36 6.68 12.31
N PRO A 41 -9.60 6.53 13.63
CA PRO A 41 -8.51 6.33 14.59
C PRO A 41 -7.66 5.09 14.31
N VAL A 42 -8.28 3.98 13.92
CA VAL A 42 -7.56 2.74 13.58
C VAL A 42 -6.69 2.93 12.35
N MET A 43 -7.15 3.65 11.31
CA MET A 43 -6.33 4.02 10.16
C MET A 43 -5.10 4.80 10.58
N GLY A 44 -5.23 5.77 11.49
CA GLY A 44 -4.11 6.56 12.01
C GLY A 44 -3.08 5.71 12.74
N VAL A 45 -3.52 4.88 13.69
CA VAL A 45 -2.62 3.99 14.47
C VAL A 45 -1.92 2.97 13.56
N MET A 46 -2.66 2.31 12.68
CA MET A 46 -2.10 1.31 11.78
C MET A 46 -1.21 1.94 10.71
N GLY A 47 -1.53 3.15 10.25
CA GLY A 47 -0.67 3.92 9.36
C GLY A 47 0.65 4.29 10.01
N ALA A 48 0.64 4.75 11.26
CA ALA A 48 1.84 5.04 12.01
C ALA A 48 2.71 3.79 12.24
N PHE A 49 2.09 2.65 12.53
CA PHE A 49 2.80 1.37 12.66
C PHE A 49 3.49 0.96 11.35
N VAL A 50 2.76 1.02 10.22
CA VAL A 50 3.33 0.69 8.90
C VAL A 50 4.44 1.66 8.54
N PHE A 51 4.23 2.96 8.76
CA PHE A 51 5.26 3.97 8.55
C PHE A 51 6.55 3.63 9.30
N ALA A 52 6.46 3.37 10.60
CA ALA A 52 7.62 3.01 11.43
C ALA A 52 8.31 1.73 10.95
N ALA A 53 7.53 0.71 10.58
CA ALA A 53 8.05 -0.55 10.06
C ALA A 53 8.74 -0.40 8.69
N GLN A 54 8.24 0.47 7.82
CA GLN A 54 8.84 0.78 6.52
C GLN A 54 10.15 1.58 6.64
N MET A 55 10.32 2.36 7.71
CA MET A 55 11.57 3.07 7.99
C MET A 55 12.72 2.12 8.38
N ILE A 56 12.42 0.88 8.76
CA ILE A 56 13.41 -0.18 8.94
C ILE A 56 13.79 -0.72 7.56
N ASN A 57 14.84 -0.13 7.00
CA ASN A 57 15.29 -0.41 5.65
C ASN A 57 16.64 -1.15 5.69
N PHE A 58 16.83 -2.12 4.79
CA PHE A 58 18.06 -2.87 4.68
C PHE A 58 18.54 -2.91 3.22
N THR A 59 19.85 -2.80 3.04
CA THR A 59 20.46 -2.90 1.73
C THR A 59 20.52 -4.35 1.28
N ILE A 60 20.10 -4.63 0.05
CA ILE A 60 20.21 -5.96 -0.55
C ILE A 60 21.61 -6.04 -1.21
N PRO A 61 22.54 -6.88 -0.69
CA PRO A 61 23.91 -6.94 -1.21
C PRO A 61 23.95 -7.26 -2.70
N GLY A 62 24.79 -6.53 -3.44
CA GLY A 62 25.03 -6.77 -4.86
C GLY A 62 23.98 -6.26 -5.84
N THR A 63 22.85 -5.71 -5.37
CA THR A 63 21.76 -5.24 -6.24
C THR A 63 21.66 -3.71 -6.36
N GLY A 64 22.30 -2.97 -5.45
CA GLY A 64 22.11 -1.51 -5.33
C GLY A 64 20.68 -1.11 -4.90
N SER A 65 19.88 -2.07 -4.46
CA SER A 65 18.49 -1.90 -4.04
C SER A 65 18.33 -2.07 -2.54
N SER A 66 17.22 -1.57 -1.99
CA SER A 66 16.88 -1.72 -0.59
C SER A 66 15.53 -2.40 -0.42
N GLY A 67 15.38 -3.14 0.68
CA GLY A 67 14.15 -3.81 1.05
C GLY A 67 13.59 -3.28 2.36
N HIS A 68 12.27 -3.17 2.44
CA HIS A 68 11.51 -2.84 3.65
C HIS A 68 10.15 -3.54 3.63
N LEU A 69 9.46 -3.53 4.78
CA LEU A 69 8.10 -4.05 4.86
C LEU A 69 7.15 -3.22 3.97
N CYS A 70 6.32 -3.86 3.15
CA CYS A 70 5.31 -3.15 2.36
C CYS A 70 4.09 -2.71 3.19
N GLY A 71 3.56 -3.59 4.02
CA GLY A 71 2.44 -3.31 4.91
C GLY A 71 1.05 -3.28 4.27
N GLY A 72 0.93 -3.22 2.94
CA GLY A 72 -0.36 -3.12 2.24
C GLY A 72 -1.32 -4.26 2.55
N MET A 73 -0.86 -5.50 2.54
CA MET A 73 -1.67 -6.68 2.90
C MET A 73 -2.14 -6.64 4.36
N MET A 74 -1.28 -6.22 5.29
CA MET A 74 -1.64 -6.11 6.70
C MET A 74 -2.71 -5.04 6.92
N LEU A 75 -2.53 -3.84 6.35
CA LEU A 75 -3.54 -2.79 6.41
C LEU A 75 -4.87 -3.26 5.84
N THR A 76 -4.83 -3.98 4.73
CA THR A 76 -6.04 -4.47 4.06
C THR A 76 -6.78 -5.53 4.87
N ALA A 77 -6.05 -6.41 5.53
CA ALA A 77 -6.63 -7.41 6.42
C ALA A 77 -7.38 -6.80 7.61
N LEU A 78 -6.91 -5.64 8.11
CA LEU A 78 -7.46 -4.96 9.28
C LEU A 78 -8.50 -3.90 8.94
N LEU A 79 -8.30 -3.14 7.87
CA LEU A 79 -9.10 -1.96 7.52
C LEU A 79 -10.03 -2.18 6.31
N GLY A 80 -9.80 -3.25 5.57
CA GLY A 80 -10.38 -3.44 4.24
C GLY A 80 -9.64 -2.65 3.14
N PRO A 81 -9.86 -2.96 1.85
CA PRO A 81 -9.01 -2.47 0.76
C PRO A 81 -9.03 -0.95 0.58
N TYR A 82 -10.19 -0.31 0.72
CA TYR A 82 -10.33 1.14 0.47
C TYR A 82 -9.67 1.98 1.55
N ALA A 83 -9.92 1.66 2.83
CA ALA A 83 -9.31 2.37 3.94
C ALA A 83 -7.79 2.11 4.01
N ALA A 84 -7.35 0.88 3.75
CA ALA A 84 -5.95 0.52 3.66
C ALA A 84 -5.22 1.32 2.57
N PHE A 85 -5.82 1.44 1.39
CA PHE A 85 -5.27 2.21 0.28
C PHE A 85 -5.09 3.69 0.64
N LEU A 86 -6.09 4.33 1.26
CA LEU A 86 -6.00 5.71 1.72
C LEU A 86 -4.94 5.90 2.81
N THR A 87 -4.87 4.97 3.76
CA THR A 87 -3.85 4.97 4.81
C THR A 87 -2.44 4.87 4.20
N MET A 88 -2.26 3.98 3.23
CA MET A 88 -0.97 3.81 2.55
C MET A 88 -0.58 5.06 1.75
N ILE A 89 -1.53 5.73 1.09
CA ILE A 89 -1.26 7.03 0.44
C ILE A 89 -0.72 8.03 1.46
N GLY A 90 -1.34 8.13 2.63
CA GLY A 90 -0.88 9.01 3.70
C GLY A 90 0.55 8.69 4.16
N VAL A 91 0.87 7.41 4.33
CA VAL A 91 2.23 6.94 4.67
C VAL A 91 3.23 7.37 3.59
N LEU A 92 2.96 7.07 2.32
CA LEU A 92 3.86 7.40 1.21
C LEU A 92 4.04 8.92 1.01
N LEU A 93 3.00 9.71 1.23
CA LEU A 93 3.07 11.18 1.21
C LEU A 93 4.02 11.70 2.29
N ILE A 94 3.89 11.22 3.54
CA ILE A 94 4.75 11.63 4.64
C ILE A 94 6.20 11.23 4.35
N GLN A 95 6.44 10.01 3.87
CA GLN A 95 7.78 9.53 3.51
C GLN A 95 8.41 10.39 2.41
N CYS A 96 7.66 10.69 1.36
CA CYS A 96 8.15 11.53 0.25
C CYS A 96 8.44 12.97 0.69
N LEU A 97 7.52 13.61 1.43
CA LEU A 97 7.60 15.05 1.74
C LEU A 97 8.53 15.37 2.91
N LEU A 98 8.55 14.51 3.96
CA LEU A 98 9.31 14.79 5.18
C LEU A 98 10.63 14.04 5.25
N PHE A 99 10.75 12.89 4.59
CA PHE A 99 11.92 12.03 4.68
C PHE A 99 12.67 11.88 3.36
N ALA A 100 12.17 12.49 2.29
CA ALA A 100 12.73 12.37 0.93
C ALA A 100 12.90 10.91 0.49
N ASP A 101 12.06 10.00 1.00
CA ASP A 101 12.04 8.59 0.63
C ASP A 101 11.07 8.39 -0.55
N GLY A 102 11.66 8.27 -1.74
CA GLY A 102 10.94 8.30 -3.01
C GLY A 102 10.84 9.70 -3.63
N GLY A 103 10.71 9.76 -4.95
CA GLY A 103 10.58 11.01 -5.68
C GLY A 103 9.17 11.58 -5.66
N LEU A 104 9.05 12.92 -5.65
CA LEU A 104 7.75 13.58 -5.72
C LEU A 104 7.09 13.35 -7.08
N LEU A 105 7.87 13.40 -8.17
CA LEU A 105 7.38 13.08 -9.52
C LEU A 105 6.96 11.60 -9.62
N ALA A 106 7.69 10.71 -8.97
CA ALA A 106 7.44 9.28 -8.94
C ALA A 106 6.34 8.88 -7.94
N LEU A 107 5.81 9.78 -7.13
CA LEU A 107 4.87 9.45 -6.06
C LEU A 107 3.61 8.73 -6.58
N GLY A 108 3.07 9.16 -7.72
CA GLY A 108 1.94 8.46 -8.35
C GLY A 108 2.24 7.00 -8.68
N CYS A 109 3.43 6.71 -9.20
CA CYS A 109 3.90 5.35 -9.46
C CYS A 109 4.11 4.56 -8.17
N ASN A 110 4.70 5.19 -7.14
CA ASN A 110 4.90 4.56 -5.84
C ASN A 110 3.57 4.20 -5.15
N ILE A 111 2.55 5.08 -5.25
CA ILE A 111 1.20 4.78 -4.78
C ILE A 111 0.63 3.57 -5.53
N TRP A 112 0.83 3.49 -6.83
CA TRP A 112 0.34 2.37 -7.62
C TRP A 112 1.02 1.06 -7.22
N ASN A 113 2.35 1.04 -7.18
CA ASN A 113 3.13 -0.16 -6.87
C ASN A 113 2.92 -0.63 -5.42
N MET A 114 2.96 0.26 -4.44
CA MET A 114 2.96 -0.14 -3.02
C MET A 114 1.58 -0.15 -2.38
N ALA A 115 0.68 0.76 -2.81
CA ALA A 115 -0.65 0.84 -2.25
C ALA A 115 -1.68 0.07 -3.10
N PHE A 116 -1.76 0.33 -4.41
CA PHE A 116 -2.79 -0.28 -5.24
C PHE A 116 -2.65 -1.79 -5.34
N TYR A 117 -1.49 -2.30 -5.73
CA TYR A 117 -1.27 -3.74 -5.84
C TYR A 117 -1.40 -4.44 -4.49
N GLY A 118 -0.78 -3.90 -3.43
CA GLY A 118 -0.86 -4.49 -2.10
C GLY A 118 -2.28 -4.51 -1.53
N CYS A 119 -3.03 -3.41 -1.66
CA CYS A 119 -4.34 -3.29 -1.05
C CYS A 119 -5.47 -3.88 -1.89
N PHE A 120 -5.46 -3.69 -3.20
CA PHE A 120 -6.56 -4.18 -4.05
C PHE A 120 -6.29 -5.56 -4.63
N LEU A 121 -5.17 -5.77 -5.33
CA LEU A 121 -4.89 -7.07 -5.92
C LEU A 121 -4.67 -8.12 -4.83
N GLY A 122 -3.89 -7.81 -3.81
CA GLY A 122 -3.68 -8.71 -2.66
C GLY A 122 -4.99 -9.11 -1.98
N TYR A 123 -5.91 -8.15 -1.80
CA TYR A 123 -7.22 -8.42 -1.20
C TYR A 123 -8.12 -9.25 -2.09
N PHE A 124 -8.36 -8.82 -3.32
CA PHE A 124 -9.36 -9.46 -4.17
C PHE A 124 -8.91 -10.81 -4.71
N LEU A 125 -7.62 -11.00 -4.97
CA LEU A 125 -7.09 -12.25 -5.52
C LEU A 125 -6.76 -13.29 -4.45
N PHE A 126 -6.27 -12.87 -3.29
CA PHE A 126 -5.78 -13.80 -2.26
C PHE A 126 -6.61 -13.77 -0.99
N TRP A 127 -6.76 -12.60 -0.36
CA TRP A 127 -7.39 -12.49 0.95
C TRP A 127 -8.86 -12.89 0.91
N ARG A 128 -9.66 -12.21 0.10
CA ARG A 128 -11.11 -12.42 0.02
C ARG A 128 -11.50 -13.85 -0.35
N PRO A 129 -10.92 -14.50 -1.39
CA PRO A 129 -11.28 -15.87 -1.74
C PRO A 129 -10.93 -16.89 -0.64
N MET A 130 -9.78 -16.73 0.01
CA MET A 130 -9.32 -17.65 1.05
C MET A 130 -10.13 -17.50 2.35
N MET A 131 -10.60 -16.30 2.67
CA MET A 131 -11.39 -16.04 3.87
C MET A 131 -12.89 -16.38 3.72
N LYS A 132 -13.42 -16.48 2.50
CA LYS A 132 -14.84 -16.81 2.25
C LYS A 132 -15.29 -18.16 2.87
N LYS A 133 -14.40 -19.10 3.00
CA LYS A 133 -14.67 -20.47 3.54
C LYS A 133 -14.34 -20.59 5.04
N GLY A 134 -14.33 -19.48 5.76
CA GLY A 134 -13.99 -19.41 7.18
C GLY A 134 -12.52 -19.10 7.43
N MET A 135 -12.26 -18.35 8.51
CA MET A 135 -10.90 -17.97 8.93
C MET A 135 -10.22 -19.12 9.67
N SER A 136 -8.99 -19.46 9.27
CA SER A 136 -8.10 -20.33 10.00
C SER A 136 -6.68 -19.77 9.95
N ARG A 137 -5.85 -20.12 10.94
CA ARG A 137 -4.45 -19.63 11.00
C ARG A 137 -3.67 -19.95 9.72
N GLY A 138 -3.85 -21.16 9.18
CA GLY A 138 -3.19 -21.56 7.93
C GLY A 138 -3.64 -20.75 6.70
N LYS A 139 -4.93 -20.44 6.60
CA LYS A 139 -5.46 -19.60 5.50
C LYS A 139 -4.99 -18.17 5.60
N ILE A 140 -4.96 -17.60 6.82
CA ILE A 140 -4.44 -16.24 7.05
C ILE A 140 -2.97 -16.18 6.65
N ALA A 141 -2.14 -17.12 7.11
CA ALA A 141 -0.74 -17.19 6.74
C ALA A 141 -0.55 -17.38 5.23
N GLY A 142 -1.27 -18.31 4.61
CA GLY A 142 -1.21 -18.55 3.17
C GLY A 142 -1.63 -17.36 2.34
N ALA A 143 -2.75 -16.71 2.66
CA ALA A 143 -3.22 -15.50 1.96
C ALA A 143 -2.23 -14.33 2.10
N SER A 144 -1.65 -14.14 3.28
CA SER A 144 -0.67 -13.09 3.54
C SER A 144 0.64 -13.35 2.78
N ILE A 145 1.17 -14.56 2.83
CA ILE A 145 2.42 -14.92 2.13
C ILE A 145 2.23 -14.80 0.62
N LEU A 146 1.21 -15.43 0.05
CA LEU A 146 0.94 -15.39 -1.39
C LEU A 146 0.64 -13.96 -1.85
N GLY A 147 -0.18 -13.24 -1.11
CA GLY A 147 -0.52 -11.85 -1.41
C GLY A 147 0.73 -10.96 -1.40
N CYS A 148 1.57 -11.04 -0.38
CA CYS A 148 2.80 -10.26 -0.32
C CYS A 148 3.80 -10.63 -1.42
N VAL A 149 4.06 -11.93 -1.63
CA VAL A 149 5.04 -12.38 -2.64
C VAL A 149 4.62 -11.95 -4.04
N VAL A 150 3.36 -12.19 -4.41
CA VAL A 150 2.88 -11.87 -5.77
C VAL A 150 2.81 -10.36 -5.99
N THR A 151 2.28 -9.59 -5.03
CA THR A 151 2.16 -8.12 -5.20
C THR A 151 3.49 -7.38 -5.14
N LEU A 152 4.55 -8.01 -4.61
CA LEU A 152 5.91 -7.47 -4.65
C LEU A 152 6.63 -7.72 -5.97
N GLN A 153 6.16 -8.67 -6.77
CA GLN A 153 6.75 -8.99 -8.09
C GLN A 153 6.08 -8.23 -9.25
N LEU A 154 4.97 -7.54 -9.00
CA LEU A 154 4.25 -6.72 -9.98
C LEU A 154 4.78 -5.29 -10.01
#